data_7b2feab8c891f45d3f880e16ffd25223
#
_entry.id   7b2feab8c891f45d3f880e16ffd25223
#
_cell.length_a   1.000
_cell.length_b   1.000
_cell.length_c   1.000
_cell.angle_alpha   90.00
_cell.angle_beta   90.00
_cell.angle_gamma   90.00
#
_symmetry.space_group_name_H-M   'P 1'
#
loop_
_entity.id
_entity.type
_entity.pdbx_description
1 polymer ?
#
loop_
_entity_poly.entity_id
_entity_poly.type
_entity_poly.pdbx_seq_one_letter_code
_entity_poly.pdbx_strand_id
1 'polypeptide(L)'
;MLFNKITKNMKKVIYALILPLVAVSGLVFANREIKNEASKKSASKPLSAAEREAALKKWEATPDGIKYKKWEASPEGKKVYAGAAKIRNHVRDYTNMEAVVTSLSLPPGSLLGFGVMVKINDDDYILSFGPENSDKSFLSFSNEFQQLYSLKVGGKINIRSHSVSCAPKYSYPIVSGDYVERDSKIIYIRAPRKGGC
;
A
#
# COMPACT_ATOMS: atom_id res chain seq x y z
N MET A 1 27.02 -40.79 -44.32
CA MET A 1 27.98 -39.68 -44.24
C MET A 1 27.35 -38.25 -44.36
N LEU A 2 26.09 -38.11 -44.75
CA LEU A 2 25.39 -36.80 -44.87
C LEU A 2 24.86 -36.26 -43.55
N PHE A 3 24.44 -37.08 -42.60
CA PHE A 3 23.82 -36.65 -41.33
C PHE A 3 24.79 -35.88 -40.42
N ASN A 4 26.09 -36.20 -40.44
CA ASN A 4 27.11 -35.54 -39.62
C ASN A 4 27.48 -34.13 -40.11
N LYS A 5 27.18 -33.80 -41.37
CA LYS A 5 27.49 -32.52 -41.96
C LYS A 5 26.43 -31.46 -41.61
N ILE A 6 25.18 -31.88 -41.49
CA ILE A 6 24.03 -31.01 -41.14
C ILE A 6 24.11 -30.57 -39.68
N THR A 7 24.42 -31.49 -38.77
CA THR A 7 24.52 -31.18 -37.33
C THR A 7 25.70 -30.24 -37.01
N LYS A 8 26.80 -30.32 -37.76
CA LYS A 8 27.96 -29.44 -37.56
C LYS A 8 27.70 -28.00 -38.02
N ASN A 9 26.89 -27.82 -39.08
CA ASN A 9 26.50 -26.50 -39.56
C ASN A 9 25.44 -25.86 -38.69
N MET A 10 24.48 -26.59 -38.13
CA MET A 10 23.49 -26.08 -37.18
C MET A 10 24.13 -25.53 -35.89
N LYS A 11 25.15 -26.22 -35.34
CA LYS A 11 25.88 -25.73 -34.18
C LYS A 11 26.58 -24.41 -34.45
N LYS A 12 27.18 -24.19 -35.62
CA LYS A 12 27.84 -22.96 -36.00
C LYS A 12 26.83 -21.77 -36.13
N VAL A 13 25.64 -22.05 -36.67
CA VAL A 13 24.56 -21.03 -36.80
C VAL A 13 24.01 -20.66 -35.45
N ILE A 14 23.85 -21.60 -34.51
CA ILE A 14 23.40 -21.32 -33.14
C ILE A 14 24.39 -20.44 -32.38
N TYR A 15 25.70 -20.71 -32.49
CA TYR A 15 26.71 -19.85 -31.85
C TYR A 15 26.79 -18.44 -32.47
N ALA A 16 26.58 -18.32 -33.79
CA ALA A 16 26.55 -17.01 -34.45
C ALA A 16 25.32 -16.13 -34.06
N LEU A 17 24.20 -16.75 -33.65
CA LEU A 17 23.02 -16.06 -33.20
C LEU A 17 23.01 -15.73 -31.68
N ILE A 18 23.67 -16.54 -30.86
CA ILE A 18 23.71 -16.35 -29.41
C ILE A 18 24.74 -15.31 -28.99
N LEU A 19 25.91 -15.27 -29.68
CA LEU A 19 26.98 -14.31 -29.35
C LEU A 19 26.57 -12.83 -29.42
N PRO A 20 25.86 -12.33 -30.43
CA PRO A 20 25.42 -10.93 -30.44
C PRO A 20 24.33 -10.64 -29.39
N LEU A 21 23.52 -11.63 -28.99
CA LEU A 21 22.49 -11.45 -27.97
C LEU A 21 23.07 -11.26 -26.56
N VAL A 22 24.16 -11.94 -26.25
CA VAL A 22 24.90 -11.79 -24.99
C VAL A 22 25.64 -10.45 -24.94
N ALA A 23 26.19 -9.98 -26.07
CA ALA A 23 26.86 -8.68 -26.13
C ALA A 23 25.90 -7.50 -25.95
N VAL A 24 24.67 -7.60 -26.48
CA VAL A 24 23.64 -6.54 -26.33
C VAL A 24 23.08 -6.53 -24.89
N SER A 25 22.87 -7.69 -24.27
CA SER A 25 22.42 -7.76 -22.87
C SER A 25 23.49 -7.25 -21.89
N GLY A 26 24.78 -7.51 -22.16
CA GLY A 26 25.88 -6.99 -21.34
C GLY A 26 25.99 -5.46 -21.38
N LEU A 27 25.78 -4.83 -22.55
CA LEU A 27 25.79 -3.38 -22.69
C LEU A 27 24.59 -2.68 -22.01
N VAL A 28 23.43 -3.34 -21.96
CA VAL A 28 22.26 -2.79 -21.26
C VAL A 28 22.47 -2.83 -19.74
N PHE A 29 23.16 -3.82 -19.19
CA PHE A 29 23.47 -3.86 -17.75
C PHE A 29 24.59 -2.89 -17.38
N ALA A 30 25.62 -2.69 -18.20
CA ALA A 30 26.68 -1.73 -17.94
C ALA A 30 26.17 -0.28 -17.93
N ASN A 31 25.16 0.06 -18.76
CA ASN A 31 24.56 1.41 -18.77
C ASN A 31 23.57 1.65 -17.61
N ARG A 32 23.20 0.61 -16.84
CA ARG A 32 22.35 0.74 -15.66
C ARG A 32 23.11 1.06 -14.37
N GLU A 33 24.41 0.75 -14.32
CA GLU A 33 25.22 1.03 -13.12
C GLU A 33 25.69 2.48 -13.02
N ILE A 34 25.65 3.28 -14.10
CA ILE A 34 26.13 4.68 -14.08
C ILE A 34 25.05 5.66 -13.56
N LYS A 35 23.83 5.21 -13.24
CA LYS A 35 22.79 6.08 -12.66
C LYS A 35 22.48 5.81 -11.19
N ASN A 36 23.34 5.10 -10.48
CA ASN A 36 23.30 5.03 -9.01
C ASN A 36 24.23 6.08 -8.37
N GLU A 37 24.28 7.27 -8.94
CA GLU A 37 24.54 8.43 -8.08
C GLU A 37 23.34 8.53 -7.14
N ALA A 38 23.59 8.13 -5.89
CA ALA A 38 22.69 8.30 -4.79
C ALA A 38 22.16 9.74 -4.85
N SER A 39 20.97 9.90 -5.37
CA SER A 39 20.16 11.07 -5.13
C SER A 39 20.10 11.21 -3.61
N LYS A 40 21.04 11.98 -3.02
CA LYS A 40 20.89 12.52 -1.68
C LYS A 40 19.54 13.21 -1.73
N LYS A 41 18.49 12.57 -1.19
CA LYS A 41 17.23 13.23 -0.90
C LYS A 41 17.62 14.36 0.06
N SER A 42 17.88 15.52 -0.50
CA SER A 42 17.87 16.78 0.22
C SER A 42 16.52 16.77 0.92
N ALA A 43 16.54 16.81 2.24
CA ALA A 43 15.32 16.95 3.04
C ALA A 43 14.64 18.22 2.51
N SER A 44 13.60 18.03 1.69
CA SER A 44 12.88 19.15 1.11
C SER A 44 12.25 19.91 2.27
N LYS A 45 12.57 21.20 2.36
CA LYS A 45 11.96 22.11 3.33
C LYS A 45 10.43 21.93 3.30
N PRO A 46 9.76 21.79 4.44
CA PRO A 46 8.31 21.64 4.48
C PRO A 46 7.66 22.82 3.73
N LEU A 47 6.74 22.51 2.81
CA LEU A 47 6.00 23.54 2.08
C LEU A 47 5.23 24.45 3.05
N SER A 48 5.27 25.75 2.82
CA SER A 48 4.44 26.73 3.52
C SER A 48 2.94 26.46 3.28
N ALA A 49 2.08 27.05 4.10
CA ALA A 49 0.63 26.91 3.93
C ALA A 49 0.16 27.39 2.55
N ALA A 50 0.71 28.52 2.06
CA ALA A 50 0.39 29.07 0.74
C ALA A 50 0.82 28.15 -0.40
N GLU A 51 2.03 27.56 -0.30
CA GLU A 51 2.53 26.60 -1.31
C GLU A 51 1.71 25.32 -1.34
N ARG A 52 1.26 24.82 -0.18
CA ARG A 52 0.35 23.66 -0.10
C ARG A 52 -1.00 23.95 -0.74
N GLU A 53 -1.57 25.13 -0.49
CA GLU A 53 -2.84 25.55 -1.10
C GLU A 53 -2.71 25.69 -2.62
N ALA A 54 -1.65 26.32 -3.10
CA ALA A 54 -1.37 26.44 -4.54
C ALA A 54 -1.18 25.07 -5.20
N ALA A 55 -0.46 24.15 -4.57
CA ALA A 55 -0.29 22.78 -5.05
C ALA A 55 -1.63 22.02 -5.10
N LEU A 56 -2.48 22.19 -4.09
CA LEU A 56 -3.81 21.59 -4.05
C LEU A 56 -4.68 22.11 -5.19
N LYS A 57 -4.76 23.42 -5.39
CA LYS A 57 -5.52 24.02 -6.52
C LYS A 57 -5.02 23.53 -7.87
N LYS A 58 -3.68 23.43 -8.03
CA LYS A 58 -3.09 22.87 -9.26
C LYS A 58 -3.49 21.41 -9.47
N TRP A 59 -3.46 20.60 -8.43
CA TRP A 59 -3.89 19.20 -8.50
C TRP A 59 -5.38 19.08 -8.80
N GLU A 60 -6.24 19.87 -8.17
CA GLU A 60 -7.70 19.88 -8.40
C GLU A 60 -8.06 20.18 -9.85
N ALA A 61 -7.21 20.94 -10.57
CA ALA A 61 -7.38 21.22 -12.00
C ALA A 61 -6.94 20.06 -12.92
N THR A 62 -6.27 19.03 -12.40
CA THR A 62 -5.90 17.85 -13.18
C THR A 62 -7.12 16.95 -13.46
N PRO A 63 -7.05 16.09 -14.50
CA PRO A 63 -8.12 15.13 -14.78
C PRO A 63 -8.47 14.24 -13.58
N ASP A 64 -7.45 13.86 -12.78
CA ASP A 64 -7.67 13.03 -11.59
C ASP A 64 -8.27 13.84 -10.43
N GLY A 65 -7.85 15.09 -10.24
CA GLY A 65 -8.46 16.00 -9.27
C GLY A 65 -9.94 16.26 -9.58
N ILE A 66 -10.28 16.49 -10.85
CA ILE A 66 -11.67 16.67 -11.29
C ILE A 66 -12.51 15.41 -11.01
N LYS A 67 -11.98 14.21 -11.33
CA LYS A 67 -12.65 12.94 -11.03
C LYS A 67 -12.86 12.75 -9.52
N TYR A 68 -11.84 13.10 -8.72
CA TYR A 68 -11.92 13.02 -7.27
C TYR A 68 -13.01 13.94 -6.72
N LYS A 69 -13.04 15.21 -7.14
CA LYS A 69 -14.07 16.18 -6.74
C LYS A 69 -15.48 15.74 -7.10
N LYS A 70 -15.64 15.17 -8.31
CA LYS A 70 -16.93 14.60 -8.75
C LYS A 70 -17.37 13.46 -7.84
N TRP A 71 -16.45 12.56 -7.48
CA TRP A 71 -16.74 11.48 -6.54
C TRP A 71 -17.05 12.02 -5.13
N GLU A 72 -16.26 12.96 -4.61
CA GLU A 72 -16.49 13.59 -3.31
C GLU A 72 -17.91 14.20 -3.18
N ALA A 73 -18.41 14.78 -4.26
CA ALA A 73 -19.74 15.36 -4.34
C ALA A 73 -20.86 14.32 -4.55
N SER A 74 -20.51 13.08 -4.94
CA SER A 74 -21.48 12.01 -5.20
C SER A 74 -22.12 11.47 -3.93
N PRO A 75 -23.28 10.78 -4.01
CA PRO A 75 -23.88 10.11 -2.85
C PRO A 75 -22.93 9.11 -2.17
N GLU A 76 -22.16 8.36 -2.97
CA GLU A 76 -21.19 7.38 -2.49
C GLU A 76 -20.05 8.05 -1.73
N GLY A 77 -19.45 9.10 -2.29
CA GLY A 77 -18.39 9.87 -1.64
C GLY A 77 -18.87 10.49 -0.33
N LYS A 78 -20.04 11.13 -0.35
CA LYS A 78 -20.65 11.70 0.86
C LYS A 78 -20.89 10.65 1.95
N LYS A 79 -21.34 9.45 1.59
CA LYS A 79 -21.51 8.34 2.55
C LYS A 79 -20.18 7.93 3.19
N VAL A 80 -19.11 7.80 2.39
CA VAL A 80 -17.77 7.45 2.89
C VAL A 80 -17.24 8.54 3.82
N TYR A 81 -17.38 9.82 3.45
CA TYR A 81 -16.97 10.94 4.31
C TYR A 81 -17.77 11.02 5.61
N ALA A 82 -19.08 10.77 5.55
CA ALA A 82 -19.93 10.71 6.74
C ALA A 82 -19.49 9.60 7.70
N GLY A 83 -19.16 8.41 7.20
CA GLY A 83 -18.59 7.33 8.01
C GLY A 83 -17.26 7.74 8.65
N ALA A 84 -16.34 8.33 7.87
CA ALA A 84 -15.07 8.81 8.40
C ALA A 84 -15.24 9.87 9.50
N ALA A 85 -16.23 10.76 9.35
CA ALA A 85 -16.51 11.81 10.32
C ALA A 85 -16.94 11.26 11.70
N LYS A 86 -17.66 10.12 11.75
CA LYS A 86 -18.14 9.51 12.99
C LYS A 86 -17.00 9.07 13.92
N ILE A 87 -15.87 8.64 13.37
CA ILE A 87 -14.74 8.16 14.16
C ILE A 87 -13.59 9.18 14.26
N ARG A 88 -13.73 10.36 13.65
CA ARG A 88 -12.66 11.37 13.57
C ARG A 88 -12.10 11.77 14.92
N ASN A 89 -12.94 11.91 15.95
CA ASN A 89 -12.49 12.27 17.30
C ASN A 89 -11.63 11.18 17.91
N HIS A 90 -12.05 9.90 17.79
CA HIS A 90 -11.27 8.77 18.26
C HIS A 90 -9.89 8.69 17.57
N VAL A 91 -9.85 8.95 16.26
CA VAL A 91 -8.62 8.97 15.48
C VAL A 91 -7.71 10.13 15.91
N ARG A 92 -8.25 11.34 16.05
CA ARG A 92 -7.48 12.52 16.49
C ARG A 92 -6.89 12.34 17.89
N ASP A 93 -7.68 11.79 18.82
CA ASP A 93 -7.32 11.66 20.22
C ASP A 93 -6.64 10.31 20.52
N TYR A 94 -6.42 9.49 19.48
CA TYR A 94 -5.82 8.14 19.53
C TYR A 94 -6.44 7.23 20.60
N THR A 95 -7.76 7.25 20.70
CA THR A 95 -8.53 6.50 21.71
C THR A 95 -9.00 5.15 21.16
N ASN A 96 -9.33 4.23 22.07
CA ASN A 96 -9.87 2.92 21.72
C ASN A 96 -11.21 3.03 20.97
N MET A 97 -11.36 2.20 19.95
CA MET A 97 -12.61 1.95 19.25
C MET A 97 -12.91 0.44 19.30
N GLU A 98 -14.07 0.06 19.81
CA GLU A 98 -14.53 -1.34 19.68
C GLU A 98 -14.92 -1.58 18.22
N ALA A 99 -14.45 -2.70 17.67
CA ALA A 99 -14.73 -3.09 16.30
C ALA A 99 -15.06 -4.58 16.24
N VAL A 100 -15.93 -4.96 15.31
CA VAL A 100 -16.26 -6.36 15.00
C VAL A 100 -15.70 -6.69 13.62
N VAL A 101 -14.92 -7.74 13.51
CA VAL A 101 -14.38 -8.20 12.21
C VAL A 101 -15.51 -8.77 11.36
N THR A 102 -15.72 -8.21 10.17
CA THR A 102 -16.79 -8.67 9.24
C THR A 102 -16.26 -9.47 8.07
N SER A 103 -14.99 -9.27 7.69
CA SER A 103 -14.30 -10.07 6.67
C SER A 103 -12.79 -10.08 6.93
N LEU A 104 -12.15 -11.21 6.67
CA LEU A 104 -10.69 -11.37 6.74
C LEU A 104 -9.98 -10.99 5.44
N SER A 105 -10.72 -10.53 4.44
CA SER A 105 -10.20 -10.05 3.17
C SER A 105 -10.68 -8.64 2.88
N LEU A 106 -9.86 -7.87 2.21
CA LEU A 106 -10.21 -6.56 1.68
C LEU A 106 -11.09 -6.69 0.43
N PRO A 107 -11.80 -5.61 0.02
CA PRO A 107 -12.54 -5.59 -1.23
C PRO A 107 -11.67 -6.01 -2.42
N PRO A 108 -12.24 -6.72 -3.41
CA PRO A 108 -11.51 -7.17 -4.59
C PRO A 108 -10.74 -6.03 -5.29
N GLY A 109 -9.52 -6.31 -5.69
CA GLY A 109 -8.63 -5.33 -6.32
C GLY A 109 -8.07 -4.27 -5.38
N SER A 110 -8.18 -4.43 -4.06
CA SER A 110 -7.55 -3.54 -3.08
C SER A 110 -6.03 -3.51 -3.25
N LEU A 111 -5.44 -2.31 -3.10
CA LEU A 111 -3.99 -2.07 -3.13
C LEU A 111 -3.46 -1.62 -1.76
N LEU A 112 -4.21 -1.90 -0.68
CA LEU A 112 -3.89 -1.43 0.67
C LEU A 112 -2.95 -2.38 1.44
N GLY A 113 -2.48 -3.45 0.80
CA GLY A 113 -1.68 -4.48 1.46
C GLY A 113 -2.55 -5.37 2.36
N PHE A 114 -2.02 -5.72 3.54
CA PHE A 114 -2.77 -6.53 4.51
C PHE A 114 -3.83 -5.70 5.24
N GLY A 115 -5.01 -6.27 5.42
CA GLY A 115 -6.12 -5.62 6.12
C GLY A 115 -7.35 -6.51 6.21
N VAL A 116 -8.32 -6.05 6.97
CA VAL A 116 -9.60 -6.74 7.21
C VAL A 116 -10.76 -5.73 7.10
N MET A 117 -11.97 -6.22 6.88
CA MET A 117 -13.17 -5.39 7.04
C MET A 117 -13.63 -5.45 8.49
N VAL A 118 -14.03 -4.31 9.03
CA VAL A 118 -14.55 -4.21 10.40
C VAL A 118 -15.79 -3.33 10.43
N LYS A 119 -16.61 -3.55 11.44
CA LYS A 119 -17.74 -2.69 11.79
C LYS A 119 -17.44 -1.95 13.09
N ILE A 120 -17.57 -0.62 13.08
CA ILE A 120 -17.43 0.25 14.24
C ILE A 120 -18.73 1.06 14.35
N ASN A 121 -19.41 0.99 15.49
CA ASN A 121 -20.71 1.68 15.70
C ASN A 121 -21.70 1.42 14.54
N ASP A 122 -21.81 0.15 14.10
CA ASP A 122 -22.67 -0.32 13.01
C ASP A 122 -22.32 0.14 11.59
N ASP A 123 -21.29 0.95 11.39
CA ASP A 123 -20.77 1.32 10.07
C ASP A 123 -19.57 0.43 9.67
N ASP A 124 -19.45 0.16 8.37
CA ASP A 124 -18.37 -0.65 7.83
C ASP A 124 -17.14 0.20 7.49
N TYR A 125 -15.96 -0.34 7.81
CA TYR A 125 -14.65 0.27 7.57
C TYR A 125 -13.66 -0.75 7.03
N ILE A 126 -12.68 -0.26 6.29
CA ILE A 126 -11.47 -1.01 5.95
C ILE A 126 -10.44 -0.73 7.06
N LEU A 127 -10.01 -1.75 7.80
CA LEU A 127 -8.89 -1.67 8.72
C LEU A 127 -7.62 -2.13 7.98
N SER A 128 -6.75 -1.19 7.62
CA SER A 128 -5.54 -1.44 6.82
C SER A 128 -4.30 -1.38 7.70
N PHE A 129 -3.47 -2.40 7.60
CA PHE A 129 -2.16 -2.44 8.28
C PHE A 129 -1.02 -1.94 7.38
N GLY A 130 -1.35 -1.61 6.14
CA GLY A 130 -0.45 -1.04 5.14
C GLY A 130 0.23 -2.07 4.24
N PRO A 131 0.95 -1.58 3.23
CA PRO A 131 1.73 -2.44 2.36
C PRO A 131 2.88 -3.06 3.14
N GLU A 132 3.25 -4.23 2.72
CA GLU A 132 4.47 -4.89 3.14
C GLU A 132 5.67 -3.95 2.95
N ASN A 133 6.46 -3.75 3.99
CA ASN A 133 7.75 -3.11 3.82
C ASN A 133 8.62 -4.03 2.97
N SER A 134 8.82 -3.67 1.70
CA SER A 134 9.63 -4.41 0.73
C SER A 134 11.10 -4.60 1.16
N ASP A 135 11.54 -3.83 2.15
CA ASP A 135 12.93 -3.85 2.64
C ASP A 135 13.16 -4.89 3.75
N LYS A 136 12.11 -5.54 4.25
CA LYS A 136 12.25 -6.62 5.22
C LYS A 136 12.18 -7.96 4.50
N SER A 137 13.10 -8.88 4.83
CA SER A 137 13.07 -10.24 4.29
C SER A 137 11.70 -10.89 4.55
N PHE A 138 11.23 -11.72 3.61
CA PHE A 138 9.96 -12.44 3.67
C PHE A 138 9.67 -13.11 5.03
N LEU A 139 10.72 -13.58 5.72
CA LEU A 139 10.62 -14.21 7.05
C LEU A 139 10.30 -13.21 8.18
N SER A 140 10.78 -11.99 8.08
CA SER A 140 10.50 -10.92 9.07
C SER A 140 9.06 -10.42 8.95
N PHE A 141 8.50 -10.48 7.75
CA PHE A 141 7.18 -10.05 7.40
C PHE A 141 6.07 -10.94 7.98
N SER A 142 6.22 -12.26 7.86
CA SER A 142 5.25 -13.22 8.41
C SER A 142 5.10 -13.08 9.94
N ASN A 143 6.14 -12.64 10.65
CA ASN A 143 6.11 -12.48 12.10
C ASN A 143 5.36 -11.21 12.55
N GLU A 144 5.42 -10.11 11.78
CA GLU A 144 4.76 -8.85 12.15
C GLU A 144 3.22 -8.97 12.14
N PHE A 145 2.66 -9.71 11.19
CA PHE A 145 1.22 -9.92 11.08
C PHE A 145 0.73 -11.28 11.58
N GLN A 146 1.64 -12.14 12.05
CA GLN A 146 1.31 -13.52 12.43
C GLN A 146 0.13 -13.60 13.42
N GLN A 147 0.08 -12.70 14.40
CA GLN A 147 -1.01 -12.70 15.38
C GLN A 147 -2.35 -12.20 14.78
N LEU A 148 -2.30 -11.35 13.75
CA LEU A 148 -3.49 -10.87 13.05
C LEU A 148 -4.18 -11.96 12.23
N TYR A 149 -3.44 -12.99 11.77
CA TYR A 149 -4.05 -14.17 11.13
C TYR A 149 -4.93 -14.99 12.06
N SER A 150 -4.84 -14.76 13.39
CA SER A 150 -5.73 -15.40 14.37
C SER A 150 -7.09 -14.70 14.49
N LEU A 151 -7.32 -13.57 13.80
CA LEU A 151 -8.62 -12.90 13.76
C LEU A 151 -9.66 -13.82 13.13
N LYS A 152 -10.91 -13.67 13.58
CA LYS A 152 -12.06 -14.45 13.07
C LYS A 152 -13.20 -13.50 12.76
N VAL A 153 -13.98 -13.81 11.73
CA VAL A 153 -15.24 -13.11 11.46
C VAL A 153 -16.15 -13.21 12.66
N GLY A 154 -16.79 -12.11 13.04
CA GLY A 154 -17.59 -11.98 14.26
C GLY A 154 -16.77 -11.69 15.52
N GLY A 155 -15.43 -11.77 15.46
CA GLY A 155 -14.57 -11.47 16.60
C GLY A 155 -14.57 -9.98 16.95
N LYS A 156 -14.68 -9.68 18.27
CA LYS A 156 -14.53 -8.32 18.80
C LYS A 156 -13.07 -7.99 19.03
N ILE A 157 -12.69 -6.78 18.67
CA ILE A 157 -11.34 -6.24 18.87
C ILE A 157 -11.42 -4.79 19.32
N ASN A 158 -10.43 -4.33 20.07
CA ASN A 158 -10.20 -2.91 20.32
C ASN A 158 -9.08 -2.43 19.41
N ILE A 159 -9.32 -1.33 18.70
CA ILE A 159 -8.33 -0.73 17.79
C ILE A 159 -8.03 0.70 18.16
N ARG A 160 -6.82 1.16 17.81
CA ARG A 160 -6.46 2.60 17.75
C ARG A 160 -5.89 2.91 16.39
N SER A 161 -6.09 4.14 15.96
CA SER A 161 -5.67 4.64 14.66
C SER A 161 -5.22 6.08 14.77
N HIS A 162 -4.19 6.45 14.03
CA HIS A 162 -3.77 7.85 13.86
C HIS A 162 -4.36 8.49 12.60
N SER A 163 -5.01 7.71 11.72
CA SER A 163 -5.55 8.25 10.48
C SER A 163 -6.79 7.52 9.98
N VAL A 164 -7.69 8.29 9.40
CA VAL A 164 -8.80 7.81 8.57
C VAL A 164 -8.75 8.54 7.24
N SER A 165 -8.85 7.81 6.15
CA SER A 165 -8.81 8.34 4.79
C SER A 165 -9.96 7.83 3.94
N CYS A 166 -10.24 8.55 2.85
CA CYS A 166 -11.28 8.22 1.88
C CYS A 166 -10.66 8.22 0.49
N ALA A 167 -11.07 7.28 -0.35
CA ALA A 167 -10.60 7.21 -1.73
C ALA A 167 -11.70 6.70 -2.67
N PRO A 168 -11.78 7.21 -3.91
CA PRO A 168 -12.83 6.85 -4.87
C PRO A 168 -12.93 5.37 -5.20
N LYS A 169 -11.84 4.63 -5.01
CA LYS A 169 -11.76 3.19 -5.25
C LYS A 169 -12.54 2.36 -4.23
N TYR A 170 -12.81 2.91 -3.05
CA TYR A 170 -13.38 2.17 -1.93
C TYR A 170 -14.70 2.77 -1.47
N SER A 171 -15.70 1.90 -1.23
CA SER A 171 -17.01 2.28 -0.73
C SER A 171 -17.06 2.49 0.79
N TYR A 172 -15.92 2.36 1.47
CA TYR A 172 -15.77 2.45 2.92
C TYR A 172 -14.58 3.32 3.29
N PRO A 173 -14.62 4.04 4.44
CA PRO A 173 -13.45 4.73 4.95
C PRO A 173 -12.33 3.74 5.28
N ILE A 174 -11.08 4.20 5.10
CA ILE A 174 -9.88 3.41 5.36
C ILE A 174 -9.28 3.91 6.67
N VAL A 175 -9.23 3.04 7.67
CA VAL A 175 -8.68 3.29 9.01
C VAL A 175 -7.30 2.63 9.08
N SER A 176 -6.27 3.35 9.55
CA SER A 176 -4.97 2.73 9.78
C SER A 176 -5.03 1.82 11.01
N GLY A 177 -4.58 0.57 10.86
CA GLY A 177 -4.41 -0.35 11.98
C GLY A 177 -3.07 -0.08 12.67
N ASP A 178 -3.09 0.67 13.77
CA ASP A 178 -1.86 0.99 14.50
C ASP A 178 -1.74 0.19 15.80
N TYR A 179 -2.86 -0.15 16.39
CA TYR A 179 -2.97 -0.97 17.58
C TYR A 179 -4.19 -1.87 17.46
N VAL A 180 -4.03 -3.14 17.79
CA VAL A 180 -5.13 -4.10 17.89
C VAL A 180 -4.98 -4.94 19.15
N GLU A 181 -6.05 -4.99 19.93
CA GLU A 181 -6.18 -5.81 21.13
C GLU A 181 -7.39 -6.73 20.98
N ARG A 182 -7.26 -7.96 21.43
CA ARG A 182 -8.35 -8.95 21.53
C ARG A 182 -8.24 -9.70 22.86
N ASP A 183 -9.34 -9.84 23.58
CA ASP A 183 -9.40 -10.54 24.86
C ASP A 183 -8.35 -10.02 25.86
N SER A 184 -8.21 -8.69 25.96
CA SER A 184 -7.21 -7.99 26.80
C SER A 184 -5.76 -8.32 26.44
N LYS A 185 -5.51 -8.95 25.27
CA LYS A 185 -4.18 -9.23 24.76
C LYS A 185 -3.90 -8.38 23.53
N ILE A 186 -2.80 -7.66 23.55
CA ILE A 186 -2.31 -6.93 22.38
C ILE A 186 -1.84 -7.96 21.35
N ILE A 187 -2.42 -7.90 20.15
CA ILE A 187 -2.08 -8.78 19.03
C ILE A 187 -1.36 -8.03 17.90
N TYR A 188 -1.36 -6.69 17.93
CA TYR A 188 -0.60 -5.89 16.97
C TYR A 188 -0.32 -4.49 17.51
N ILE A 189 0.89 -4.02 17.30
CA ILE A 189 1.29 -2.62 17.45
C ILE A 189 2.17 -2.26 16.24
N ARG A 190 1.79 -1.19 15.55
CA ARG A 190 2.59 -0.67 14.44
C ARG A 190 3.94 -0.16 14.95
N ALA A 191 5.02 -0.68 14.40
CA ALA A 191 6.36 -0.19 14.70
C ALA A 191 6.50 1.28 14.23
N PRO A 192 7.14 2.16 15.02
CA PRO A 192 7.46 3.52 14.59
C PRO A 192 8.23 3.49 13.28
N ARG A 193 7.87 4.35 12.31
CA ARG A 193 8.64 4.48 11.08
C ARG A 193 10.01 5.06 11.41
N LYS A 194 11.08 4.33 11.10
CA LYS A 194 12.43 4.86 11.14
C LYS A 194 12.53 5.93 10.04
N GLY A 195 12.68 7.19 10.40
CA GLY A 195 12.72 8.32 9.47
C GLY A 195 11.40 9.09 9.45
N GLY A 196 10.96 9.54 10.60
CA GLY A 196 9.90 10.55 10.72
C GLY A 196 10.30 11.85 10.04
N CYS A 197 9.30 12.56 9.50
CA CYS A 197 9.41 13.86 8.86
C CYS A 197 10.19 14.85 9.68
#